data_80a1855858e976de72a8d3ea21a9fa4b
#
_entry.id   80a1855858e976de72a8d3ea21a9fa4b
#
_cell.length_a   1.000
_cell.length_b   1.000
_cell.length_c   1.000
_cell.angle_alpha   90.00
_cell.angle_beta   90.00
_cell.angle_gamma   90.00
#
_symmetry.space_group_name_H-M   'P 1'
#
loop_
_entity.id
_entity.type
_entity.pdbx_description
1 polymer ?
#
loop_
_entity_poly.entity_id
_entity_poly.type
_entity_poly.pdbx_seq_one_letter_code
_entity_poly.pdbx_strand_id
1 'polypeptide(L)'
;YMTEGNDGDMWVASNTHGVFRLHCDEKGSYTVSCYSATNEKLNSVYADCLYTDAKGRIWVGTGGSGLSLYDEATDTFLPVHAKWNLPGDAVVSIRSDKEGNLWLGTNAGLIKLTLSDNLESATFRLYTTVDGLQDNIFIRSAQAVAADGEMFFGGHRGYNSFYPEKQQEQPFSSSVVVTDIKIFNQSWGNLPAKERMAISQLSPGFAKEIQLDHWHNNFSIEFSALEYANPDRNQYAYQLVGFDSGWQYTGDSKRFAYYNNLKSGTYIFQLKASNANGIWSEETLRMKVVILP
;
A
#
# COMPACT_ATOMS: atom_id res chain seq x y z
N TYR A 1 -22.52 -2.83 17.79
CA TYR A 1 -21.67 -4.03 17.77
C TYR A 1 -21.18 -4.37 19.16
N MET A 2 -20.94 -5.64 19.47
CA MET A 2 -20.50 -6.07 20.81
C MET A 2 -19.39 -7.10 20.67
N THR A 3 -18.46 -7.09 21.62
CA THR A 3 -17.40 -8.10 21.77
C THR A 3 -17.07 -8.28 23.23
N GLU A 4 -16.63 -9.46 23.62
CA GLU A 4 -16.18 -9.78 24.97
C GLU A 4 -14.65 -9.60 25.06
N GLY A 5 -14.17 -8.95 26.10
CA GLY A 5 -12.76 -8.84 26.44
C GLY A 5 -12.25 -10.12 27.14
N ASN A 6 -10.95 -10.30 27.21
CA ASN A 6 -10.34 -11.45 27.92
C ASN A 6 -10.58 -11.42 29.44
N ASP A 7 -10.93 -10.27 29.98
CA ASP A 7 -11.30 -10.04 31.38
C ASP A 7 -12.78 -10.36 31.68
N GLY A 8 -13.55 -10.75 30.64
CA GLY A 8 -14.99 -11.02 30.72
C GLY A 8 -15.85 -9.76 30.62
N ASP A 9 -15.25 -8.59 30.42
CA ASP A 9 -16.00 -7.36 30.22
C ASP A 9 -16.63 -7.32 28.82
N MET A 10 -17.85 -6.74 28.79
CA MET A 10 -18.55 -6.54 27.51
C MET A 10 -18.26 -5.15 26.94
N TRP A 11 -17.78 -5.14 25.72
CA TRP A 11 -17.53 -3.91 24.96
C TRP A 11 -18.61 -3.68 23.92
N VAL A 12 -19.19 -2.49 23.89
CA VAL A 12 -20.33 -2.14 23.02
C VAL A 12 -20.00 -0.89 22.20
N ALA A 13 -20.00 -1.02 20.88
CA ALA A 13 -19.87 0.11 19.97
C ALA A 13 -21.23 0.76 19.71
N SER A 14 -21.27 2.07 19.79
CA SER A 14 -22.43 2.91 19.53
C SER A 14 -22.19 3.84 18.35
N ASN A 15 -23.19 4.00 17.50
CA ASN A 15 -23.14 4.89 16.34
C ASN A 15 -23.11 6.39 16.68
N THR A 16 -23.30 6.78 17.93
CA THR A 16 -23.48 8.20 18.32
C THR A 16 -22.77 8.57 19.61
N HIS A 17 -22.28 7.59 20.36
CA HIS A 17 -21.75 7.82 21.71
C HIS A 17 -20.38 7.15 21.94
N GLY A 18 -19.76 6.60 20.90
CA GLY A 18 -18.47 5.93 20.99
C GLY A 18 -18.56 4.49 21.50
N VAL A 19 -17.73 4.11 22.44
CA VAL A 19 -17.63 2.74 22.98
C VAL A 19 -17.98 2.74 24.46
N PHE A 20 -18.71 1.72 24.88
CA PHE A 20 -19.01 1.45 26.28
C PHE A 20 -18.32 0.15 26.69
N ARG A 21 -17.75 0.14 27.91
CA ARG A 21 -17.28 -1.04 28.61
C ARG A 21 -18.18 -1.32 29.79
N LEU A 22 -18.72 -2.51 29.85
CA LEU A 22 -19.54 -3.00 30.94
C LEU A 22 -18.74 -4.02 31.73
N HIS A 23 -18.38 -3.67 32.95
CA HIS A 23 -17.68 -4.55 33.87
C HIS A 23 -18.67 -5.08 34.90
N CYS A 24 -18.68 -6.40 35.12
CA CYS A 24 -19.47 -7.06 36.14
C CYS A 24 -18.57 -7.50 37.30
N ASP A 25 -18.78 -6.96 38.48
CA ASP A 25 -18.03 -7.35 39.66
C ASP A 25 -18.45 -8.74 40.20
N GLU A 26 -17.68 -9.30 41.14
CA GLU A 26 -17.97 -10.60 41.77
C GLU A 26 -19.34 -10.64 42.51
N LYS A 27 -19.93 -9.49 42.79
CA LYS A 27 -21.22 -9.37 43.45
C LYS A 27 -22.40 -9.23 42.48
N GLY A 28 -22.09 -9.25 41.16
CA GLY A 28 -23.09 -9.07 40.09
C GLY A 28 -23.53 -7.63 39.87
N SER A 29 -22.76 -6.64 40.34
CA SER A 29 -23.02 -5.22 40.08
C SER A 29 -22.28 -4.80 38.81
N TYR A 30 -22.94 -3.99 37.97
CA TYR A 30 -22.38 -3.51 36.71
C TYR A 30 -21.88 -2.08 36.86
N THR A 31 -20.67 -1.85 36.37
CA THR A 31 -20.13 -0.51 36.12
C THR A 31 -20.01 -0.27 34.63
N VAL A 32 -20.31 0.97 34.19
CA VAL A 32 -20.27 1.35 32.78
C VAL A 32 -19.27 2.47 32.58
N SER A 33 -18.25 2.23 31.76
CA SER A 33 -17.33 3.25 31.31
C SER A 33 -17.65 3.64 29.87
N CYS A 34 -17.50 4.92 29.53
CA CYS A 34 -17.73 5.45 28.20
C CYS A 34 -16.42 5.99 27.61
N TYR A 35 -16.17 5.71 26.33
CA TYR A 35 -15.00 6.16 25.56
C TYR A 35 -15.50 6.87 24.29
N SER A 36 -15.30 8.16 24.20
CA SER A 36 -15.75 8.95 23.05
C SER A 36 -14.90 10.21 22.88
N ALA A 37 -15.12 10.94 21.80
CA ALA A 37 -14.48 12.22 21.57
C ALA A 37 -14.89 13.30 22.61
N THR A 38 -16.04 13.13 23.26
CA THR A 38 -16.53 14.09 24.28
C THR A 38 -15.73 14.03 25.59
N ASN A 39 -15.06 12.92 25.87
CA ASN A 39 -14.22 12.75 27.05
C ASN A 39 -12.75 12.45 26.69
N GLU A 40 -12.37 12.65 25.41
CA GLU A 40 -11.01 12.49 24.89
C GLU A 40 -10.44 11.06 25.01
N LYS A 41 -11.28 10.07 25.35
CA LYS A 41 -10.86 8.66 25.48
C LYS A 41 -10.92 7.87 24.17
N LEU A 42 -11.60 8.40 23.15
CA LEU A 42 -11.64 7.91 21.77
C LEU A 42 -11.78 9.12 20.87
N ASN A 43 -11.10 9.15 19.74
CA ASN A 43 -11.10 10.26 18.79
C ASN A 43 -12.37 10.36 17.92
N SER A 44 -13.43 9.62 18.22
CA SER A 44 -14.71 9.63 17.52
C SER A 44 -15.88 9.40 18.46
N VAL A 45 -17.05 9.89 18.07
CA VAL A 45 -18.35 9.48 18.65
C VAL A 45 -19.01 8.35 17.85
N TYR A 46 -18.49 8.06 16.63
CA TYR A 46 -19.03 7.05 15.73
C TYR A 46 -18.17 5.79 15.80
N ALA A 47 -18.52 4.83 16.64
CA ALA A 47 -17.89 3.51 16.68
C ALA A 47 -18.68 2.52 15.82
N ASP A 48 -18.10 2.08 14.71
CA ASP A 48 -18.78 1.27 13.71
C ASP A 48 -18.61 -0.23 13.95
N CYS A 49 -17.46 -0.65 14.48
CA CYS A 49 -17.18 -2.04 14.81
C CYS A 49 -16.19 -2.16 15.97
N LEU A 50 -16.24 -3.29 16.64
CA LEU A 50 -15.32 -3.73 17.69
C LEU A 50 -14.81 -5.11 17.37
N TYR A 51 -13.59 -5.39 17.79
CA TYR A 51 -13.01 -6.71 17.65
C TYR A 51 -12.01 -7.00 18.76
N THR A 52 -12.17 -8.15 19.41
CA THR A 52 -11.17 -8.70 20.35
C THR A 52 -10.35 -9.72 19.60
N ASP A 53 -9.05 -9.48 19.48
CA ASP A 53 -8.17 -10.42 18.80
C ASP A 53 -7.70 -11.57 19.72
N ALA A 54 -6.97 -12.55 19.14
CA ALA A 54 -6.50 -13.72 19.87
C ALA A 54 -5.52 -13.40 21.01
N LYS A 55 -4.92 -12.20 21.04
CA LYS A 55 -4.07 -11.71 22.13
C LYS A 55 -4.87 -10.91 23.17
N GLY A 56 -6.20 -10.82 23.02
CA GLY A 56 -7.10 -10.10 23.93
C GLY A 56 -7.15 -8.58 23.73
N ARG A 57 -6.54 -8.07 22.66
CA ARG A 57 -6.52 -6.64 22.37
C ARG A 57 -7.87 -6.20 21.79
N ILE A 58 -8.36 -5.06 22.27
CA ILE A 58 -9.64 -4.49 21.84
C ILE A 58 -9.40 -3.45 20.74
N TRP A 59 -9.91 -3.73 19.56
CA TRP A 59 -9.82 -2.87 18.41
C TRP A 59 -11.16 -2.20 18.14
N VAL A 60 -11.14 -0.91 17.83
CA VAL A 60 -12.34 -0.18 17.39
C VAL A 60 -12.11 0.43 16.01
N GLY A 61 -13.05 0.17 15.12
CA GLY A 61 -13.19 0.87 13.86
C GLY A 61 -14.22 1.98 13.96
N THR A 62 -13.88 3.14 13.43
CA THR A 62 -14.71 4.35 13.52
C THR A 62 -15.07 4.89 12.15
N GLY A 63 -16.21 5.58 12.06
CA GLY A 63 -16.63 6.30 10.86
C GLY A 63 -15.99 7.70 10.81
N GLY A 64 -14.80 7.79 10.20
CA GLY A 64 -14.09 9.07 9.97
C GLY A 64 -12.82 9.30 10.78
N SER A 65 -12.45 8.38 11.71
CA SER A 65 -11.17 8.45 12.45
C SER A 65 -10.38 7.15 12.35
N GLY A 66 -10.86 6.19 11.56
CA GLY A 66 -10.19 4.95 11.22
C GLY A 66 -10.10 3.96 12.37
N LEU A 67 -8.94 3.33 12.53
CA LEU A 67 -8.67 2.26 13.49
C LEU A 67 -8.01 2.82 14.75
N SER A 68 -8.50 2.37 15.93
CA SER A 68 -7.87 2.63 17.21
C SER A 68 -7.75 1.35 18.03
N LEU A 69 -6.77 1.33 18.93
CA LEU A 69 -6.47 0.22 19.83
C LEU A 69 -6.64 0.68 21.27
N TYR A 70 -7.35 -0.10 22.08
CA TYR A 70 -7.45 0.16 23.52
C TYR A 70 -6.12 -0.04 24.23
N ASP A 71 -5.74 0.93 25.02
CA ASP A 71 -4.56 0.90 25.89
C ASP A 71 -5.02 0.90 27.34
N GLU A 72 -4.79 -0.21 28.03
CA GLU A 72 -5.19 -0.40 29.41
C GLU A 72 -4.42 0.53 30.36
N ALA A 73 -3.17 0.86 30.05
CA ALA A 73 -2.32 1.69 30.91
C ALA A 73 -2.84 3.13 31.03
N THR A 74 -3.40 3.65 29.95
CA THR A 74 -3.97 5.02 29.89
C THR A 74 -5.49 5.04 30.00
N ASP A 75 -6.14 3.88 29.96
CA ASP A 75 -7.61 3.72 29.88
C ASP A 75 -8.21 4.55 28.72
N THR A 76 -7.57 4.49 27.55
CA THR A 76 -7.98 5.23 26.35
C THR A 76 -7.80 4.38 25.07
N PHE A 77 -8.40 4.81 23.97
CA PHE A 77 -8.15 4.25 22.65
C PHE A 77 -7.09 5.06 21.89
N LEU A 78 -5.96 4.46 21.60
CA LEU A 78 -4.86 5.05 20.85
C LEU A 78 -5.17 5.04 19.35
N PRO A 79 -5.12 6.18 18.64
CA PRO A 79 -5.37 6.24 17.19
C PRO A 79 -4.16 5.69 16.41
N VAL A 80 -4.25 4.46 15.95
CA VAL A 80 -3.18 3.79 15.19
C VAL A 80 -3.30 3.98 13.68
N HIS A 81 -4.47 4.40 13.20
CA HIS A 81 -4.73 4.60 11.77
C HIS A 81 -3.75 5.58 11.12
N ALA A 82 -3.63 6.77 11.70
CA ALA A 82 -2.68 7.79 11.22
C ALA A 82 -1.22 7.38 11.46
N LYS A 83 -0.92 6.72 12.60
CA LYS A 83 0.43 6.23 12.93
C LYS A 83 0.95 5.29 11.85
N TRP A 84 0.11 4.42 11.31
CA TRP A 84 0.49 3.43 10.28
C TRP A 84 0.14 3.87 8.87
N ASN A 85 -0.33 5.11 8.69
CA ASN A 85 -0.70 5.70 7.40
C ASN A 85 -1.65 4.82 6.58
N LEU A 86 -2.69 4.29 7.23
CA LEU A 86 -3.67 3.41 6.58
C LEU A 86 -4.55 4.21 5.61
N PRO A 87 -4.95 3.63 4.47
CA PRO A 87 -5.82 4.30 3.50
C PRO A 87 -7.28 4.36 3.98
N GLY A 88 -7.98 5.40 3.55
CA GLY A 88 -9.35 5.70 3.97
C GLY A 88 -9.39 6.36 5.34
N ASP A 89 -10.59 6.60 5.86
CA ASP A 89 -10.82 7.20 7.17
C ASP A 89 -11.95 6.51 7.96
N ALA A 90 -12.68 5.59 7.31
CA ALA A 90 -13.70 4.78 7.94
C ALA A 90 -13.31 3.30 7.95
N VAL A 91 -13.30 2.70 9.15
CA VAL A 91 -13.13 1.25 9.35
C VAL A 91 -14.44 0.69 9.89
N VAL A 92 -15.14 -0.08 9.07
CA VAL A 92 -16.51 -0.55 9.33
C VAL A 92 -16.60 -2.02 9.71
N SER A 93 -15.52 -2.78 9.51
CA SER A 93 -15.44 -4.19 9.86
C SER A 93 -14.01 -4.62 10.17
N ILE A 94 -13.84 -5.51 11.14
CA ILE A 94 -12.53 -6.02 11.57
C ILE A 94 -12.64 -7.53 11.81
N ARG A 95 -11.72 -8.32 11.26
CA ARG A 95 -11.53 -9.75 11.56
C ARG A 95 -10.05 -10.08 11.54
N SER A 96 -9.63 -11.13 12.23
CA SER A 96 -8.27 -11.67 12.09
C SER A 96 -8.27 -13.00 11.34
N ASP A 97 -7.18 -13.25 10.62
CA ASP A 97 -6.87 -14.56 10.07
C ASP A 97 -6.14 -15.45 11.12
N LYS A 98 -5.84 -16.69 10.72
CA LYS A 98 -5.13 -17.68 11.58
C LYS A 98 -3.68 -17.27 11.89
N GLU A 99 -3.11 -16.39 11.09
CA GLU A 99 -1.74 -15.86 11.28
C GLU A 99 -1.73 -14.63 12.18
N GLY A 100 -2.92 -14.11 12.55
CA GLY A 100 -3.07 -12.92 13.40
C GLY A 100 -3.04 -11.59 12.65
N ASN A 101 -3.05 -11.60 11.31
CA ASN A 101 -3.25 -10.38 10.53
C ASN A 101 -4.69 -9.88 10.67
N LEU A 102 -4.88 -8.58 10.74
CA LEU A 102 -6.22 -7.98 10.74
C LEU A 102 -6.67 -7.68 9.31
N TRP A 103 -7.91 -8.02 9.04
CA TRP A 103 -8.59 -7.70 7.78
C TRP A 103 -9.65 -6.65 8.07
N LEU A 104 -9.48 -5.47 7.45
CA LEU A 104 -10.29 -4.28 7.71
C LEU A 104 -11.10 -3.94 6.47
N GLY A 105 -12.43 -3.98 6.59
CA GLY A 105 -13.30 -3.41 5.58
C GLY A 105 -13.41 -1.90 5.79
N THR A 106 -13.10 -1.12 4.77
CA THR A 106 -13.01 0.34 4.83
C THR A 106 -13.84 1.02 3.74
N ASN A 107 -13.80 2.34 3.68
CA ASN A 107 -14.33 3.13 2.56
C ASN A 107 -13.33 3.30 1.41
N ALA A 108 -12.12 2.74 1.52
CA ALA A 108 -11.09 2.78 0.46
C ALA A 108 -10.77 1.40 -0.14
N GLY A 109 -11.33 0.33 0.42
CA GLY A 109 -11.09 -1.05 0.05
C GLY A 109 -10.99 -1.98 1.25
N LEU A 110 -10.49 -3.19 1.02
CA LEU A 110 -10.18 -4.17 2.05
C LEU A 110 -8.68 -4.13 2.37
N ILE A 111 -8.34 -3.94 3.64
CA ILE A 111 -6.94 -3.88 4.08
C ILE A 111 -6.58 -5.15 4.82
N LYS A 112 -5.51 -5.85 4.39
CA LYS A 112 -4.77 -6.81 5.21
C LYS A 112 -3.71 -6.06 5.98
N LEU A 113 -3.77 -6.05 7.30
CA LEU A 113 -2.84 -5.37 8.20
C LEU A 113 -2.02 -6.40 8.97
N THR A 114 -0.72 -6.41 8.76
CA THR A 114 0.24 -7.26 9.48
C THR A 114 0.95 -6.42 10.54
N LEU A 115 0.84 -6.85 11.79
CA LEU A 115 1.33 -6.13 12.96
C LEU A 115 2.72 -6.64 13.36
N SER A 116 3.62 -5.73 13.73
CA SER A 116 4.84 -6.10 14.45
C SER A 116 4.48 -6.56 15.87
N ASP A 117 5.31 -7.42 16.49
CA ASP A 117 5.05 -7.96 17.82
C ASP A 117 4.91 -6.89 18.91
N ASN A 118 5.65 -5.80 18.80
CA ASN A 118 5.64 -4.67 19.74
C ASN A 118 4.63 -3.58 19.37
N LEU A 119 3.86 -3.71 18.28
CA LEU A 119 2.90 -2.71 17.77
C LEU A 119 3.50 -1.33 17.43
N GLU A 120 4.81 -1.24 17.31
CA GLU A 120 5.44 0.03 16.91
C GLU A 120 5.27 0.31 15.42
N SER A 121 5.24 -0.75 14.63
CA SER A 121 5.02 -0.68 13.18
C SER A 121 3.99 -1.69 12.72
N ALA A 122 3.41 -1.40 11.57
CA ALA A 122 2.56 -2.33 10.83
C ALA A 122 2.82 -2.16 9.34
N THR A 123 2.65 -3.24 8.60
CA THR A 123 2.60 -3.22 7.14
C THR A 123 1.19 -3.54 6.67
N PHE A 124 0.78 -2.98 5.55
CA PHE A 124 -0.55 -3.27 5.04
C PHE A 124 -0.54 -3.50 3.53
N ARG A 125 -1.54 -4.27 3.09
CA ARG A 125 -1.90 -4.40 1.69
C ARG A 125 -3.34 -3.95 1.50
N LEU A 126 -3.56 -3.05 0.54
CA LEU A 126 -4.88 -2.59 0.13
C LEU A 126 -5.36 -3.37 -1.09
N TYR A 127 -6.53 -3.98 -0.96
CA TYR A 127 -7.27 -4.58 -2.06
C TYR A 127 -8.40 -3.64 -2.47
N THR A 128 -8.66 -3.56 -3.79
CA THR A 128 -9.69 -2.71 -4.38
C THR A 128 -10.44 -3.45 -5.49
N THR A 129 -11.34 -2.77 -6.18
CA THR A 129 -12.05 -3.32 -7.35
C THR A 129 -11.09 -3.82 -8.44
N VAL A 130 -9.89 -3.26 -8.53
CA VAL A 130 -8.84 -3.71 -9.47
C VAL A 130 -8.32 -5.10 -9.08
N ASP A 131 -8.36 -5.45 -7.80
CA ASP A 131 -7.98 -6.77 -7.28
C ASP A 131 -9.16 -7.75 -7.29
N GLY A 132 -10.32 -7.36 -7.84
CA GLY A 132 -11.52 -8.20 -7.96
C GLY A 132 -12.54 -8.02 -6.84
N LEU A 133 -12.42 -6.97 -6.01
CA LEU A 133 -13.47 -6.67 -5.05
C LEU A 133 -14.75 -6.19 -5.75
N GLN A 134 -15.89 -6.50 -5.12
CA GLN A 134 -17.20 -6.08 -5.59
C GLN A 134 -17.38 -4.55 -5.60
N ASP A 135 -16.75 -3.84 -4.64
CA ASP A 135 -16.67 -2.39 -4.48
C ASP A 135 -15.51 -2.05 -3.54
N ASN A 136 -15.10 -0.77 -3.49
CA ASN A 136 -14.13 -0.26 -2.52
C ASN A 136 -14.78 0.12 -1.18
N ILE A 137 -16.11 0.21 -1.13
CA ILE A 137 -16.85 0.62 0.06
C ILE A 137 -17.52 -0.59 0.71
N PHE A 138 -17.14 -0.88 1.95
CA PHE A 138 -17.69 -1.95 2.74
C PHE A 138 -18.79 -1.45 3.68
N ILE A 139 -19.66 -2.36 4.10
CA ILE A 139 -20.82 -2.07 4.97
C ILE A 139 -20.51 -2.48 6.40
N ARG A 140 -21.00 -1.68 7.35
CA ARG A 140 -20.89 -1.93 8.79
C ARG A 140 -21.38 -3.32 9.16
N SER A 141 -20.60 -4.02 9.98
CA SER A 141 -20.95 -5.33 10.55
C SER A 141 -21.25 -6.43 9.51
N ALA A 142 -20.99 -6.18 8.23
CA ALA A 142 -21.21 -7.14 7.16
C ALA A 142 -19.95 -8.00 6.93
N GLN A 143 -19.54 -8.74 7.97
CA GLN A 143 -18.41 -9.66 7.89
C GLN A 143 -18.68 -10.95 8.66
N ALA A 144 -18.12 -12.05 8.18
CA ALA A 144 -18.15 -13.35 8.83
C ALA A 144 -16.88 -14.14 8.55
N VAL A 145 -16.59 -15.11 9.40
CA VAL A 145 -15.56 -16.13 9.17
C VAL A 145 -16.22 -17.48 9.32
N ALA A 146 -16.14 -18.31 8.31
CA ALA A 146 -16.64 -19.67 8.35
C ALA A 146 -15.72 -20.60 9.16
N ALA A 147 -16.23 -21.76 9.56
CA ALA A 147 -15.48 -22.72 10.38
C ALA A 147 -14.22 -23.25 9.70
N ASP A 148 -14.17 -23.28 8.38
CA ASP A 148 -13.01 -23.67 7.59
C ASP A 148 -12.00 -22.53 7.37
N GLY A 149 -12.32 -21.31 7.80
CA GLY A 149 -11.46 -20.14 7.71
C GLY A 149 -11.76 -19.24 6.51
N GLU A 150 -12.78 -19.53 5.70
CA GLU A 150 -13.22 -18.61 4.65
C GLU A 150 -13.75 -17.32 5.28
N MET A 151 -13.27 -16.18 4.79
CA MET A 151 -13.71 -14.86 5.22
C MET A 151 -14.70 -14.26 4.24
N PHE A 152 -15.68 -13.55 4.78
CA PHE A 152 -16.73 -12.86 4.02
C PHE A 152 -16.78 -11.39 4.42
N PHE A 153 -16.78 -10.49 3.43
CA PHE A 153 -16.91 -9.06 3.64
C PHE A 153 -17.96 -8.49 2.67
N GLY A 154 -19.03 -7.93 3.23
CA GLY A 154 -20.14 -7.35 2.48
C GLY A 154 -19.92 -5.88 2.14
N GLY A 155 -20.34 -5.49 0.95
CA GLY A 155 -20.32 -4.13 0.45
C GLY A 155 -21.58 -3.79 -0.35
N HIS A 156 -21.62 -2.62 -0.98
CA HIS A 156 -22.81 -2.10 -1.65
C HIS A 156 -23.23 -2.90 -2.89
N ARG A 157 -22.32 -3.64 -3.52
CA ARG A 157 -22.57 -4.42 -4.75
C ARG A 157 -22.51 -5.92 -4.53
N GLY A 158 -22.59 -6.37 -3.28
CA GLY A 158 -22.54 -7.78 -2.93
C GLY A 158 -21.53 -8.06 -1.83
N TYR A 159 -20.88 -9.20 -1.89
CA TYR A 159 -19.85 -9.58 -0.91
C TYR A 159 -18.62 -10.17 -1.63
N ASN A 160 -17.49 -10.13 -0.95
CA ASN A 160 -16.30 -10.87 -1.31
C ASN A 160 -16.10 -12.01 -0.32
N SER A 161 -15.77 -13.21 -0.82
CA SER A 161 -15.30 -14.30 0.01
C SER A 161 -13.94 -14.80 -0.46
N PHE A 162 -13.09 -15.16 0.48
CA PHE A 162 -11.75 -15.65 0.19
C PHE A 162 -11.15 -16.39 1.38
N TYR A 163 -10.15 -17.22 1.10
CA TYR A 163 -9.30 -17.82 2.10
C TYR A 163 -8.03 -16.98 2.27
N PRO A 164 -7.75 -16.40 3.45
CA PRO A 164 -6.57 -15.55 3.68
C PRO A 164 -5.25 -16.23 3.31
N GLU A 165 -5.10 -17.52 3.64
CA GLU A 165 -3.91 -18.32 3.33
C GLU A 165 -3.68 -18.57 1.83
N LYS A 166 -4.72 -18.40 1.01
CA LYS A 166 -4.61 -18.52 -0.46
C LYS A 166 -4.29 -17.19 -1.13
N GLN A 167 -4.32 -16.09 -0.37
CA GLN A 167 -3.95 -14.76 -0.86
C GLN A 167 -2.41 -14.63 -0.83
N GLN A 168 -1.75 -15.33 -1.75
CA GLN A 168 -0.30 -15.27 -1.86
C GLN A 168 0.14 -13.90 -2.36
N GLU A 169 1.13 -13.34 -1.70
CA GLU A 169 1.88 -12.23 -2.24
C GLU A 169 2.68 -12.76 -3.44
N GLN A 170 2.29 -12.35 -4.64
CA GLN A 170 3.11 -12.66 -5.79
C GLN A 170 4.40 -11.85 -5.69
N PRO A 171 5.56 -12.50 -5.65
CA PRO A 171 6.82 -11.78 -5.70
C PRO A 171 6.87 -10.99 -7.01
N PHE A 172 7.57 -9.85 -7.00
CA PHE A 172 7.82 -9.12 -8.23
C PHE A 172 8.71 -9.98 -9.13
N SER A 173 8.11 -10.64 -10.10
CA SER A 173 8.81 -11.51 -11.05
C SER A 173 9.03 -10.86 -12.41
N SER A 174 8.55 -9.62 -12.59
CA SER A 174 8.55 -8.96 -13.89
C SER A 174 9.84 -8.18 -14.12
N SER A 175 10.33 -8.23 -15.36
CA SER A 175 11.50 -7.47 -15.79
C SER A 175 11.15 -6.01 -15.99
N VAL A 176 12.10 -5.13 -15.71
CA VAL A 176 12.04 -3.71 -16.06
C VAL A 176 12.78 -3.52 -17.40
N VAL A 177 12.17 -2.76 -18.30
CA VAL A 177 12.75 -2.54 -19.64
C VAL A 177 12.77 -1.05 -19.99
N VAL A 178 13.76 -0.63 -20.75
CA VAL A 178 13.75 0.66 -21.44
C VAL A 178 12.89 0.51 -22.69
N THR A 179 11.85 1.31 -22.80
CA THR A 179 10.89 1.24 -23.92
C THR A 179 11.28 2.15 -25.08
N ASP A 180 11.85 3.33 -24.78
CA ASP A 180 12.30 4.28 -25.78
C ASP A 180 13.44 5.17 -25.24
N ILE A 181 14.18 5.77 -26.16
CA ILE A 181 15.13 6.85 -25.90
C ILE A 181 14.75 7.99 -26.83
N LYS A 182 14.47 9.15 -26.27
CA LYS A 182 14.12 10.34 -27.05
C LYS A 182 15.25 11.36 -27.00
N ILE A 183 15.64 11.85 -28.17
CA ILE A 183 16.59 12.93 -28.35
C ILE A 183 15.81 14.18 -28.83
N PHE A 184 15.89 15.28 -28.09
CA PHE A 184 15.07 16.47 -28.37
C PHE A 184 13.58 16.14 -28.57
N ASN A 185 13.05 15.24 -27.74
CA ASN A 185 11.67 14.74 -27.79
C ASN A 185 11.32 13.91 -29.06
N GLN A 186 12.31 13.52 -29.85
CA GLN A 186 12.13 12.62 -30.99
C GLN A 186 12.52 11.21 -30.60
N SER A 187 11.60 10.25 -30.76
CA SER A 187 11.83 8.82 -30.46
C SER A 187 12.99 8.26 -31.28
N TRP A 188 13.82 7.42 -30.65
CA TRP A 188 14.93 6.71 -31.30
C TRP A 188 14.49 5.99 -32.60
N GLY A 189 13.29 5.38 -32.58
CA GLY A 189 12.73 4.69 -33.74
C GLY A 189 12.51 5.59 -34.97
N ASN A 190 12.30 6.89 -34.74
CA ASN A 190 12.05 7.89 -35.81
C ASN A 190 13.30 8.62 -36.26
N LEU A 191 14.45 8.37 -35.62
CA LEU A 191 15.72 8.95 -36.08
C LEU A 191 16.22 8.31 -37.37
N PRO A 192 17.01 9.03 -38.19
CA PRO A 192 17.70 8.45 -39.37
C PRO A 192 18.53 7.23 -38.98
N ALA A 193 18.59 6.23 -39.84
CA ALA A 193 19.30 4.96 -39.55
C ALA A 193 20.75 5.16 -39.11
N LYS A 194 21.47 6.11 -39.73
CA LYS A 194 22.85 6.45 -39.37
C LYS A 194 22.96 6.97 -37.94
N GLU A 195 22.04 7.82 -37.52
CA GLU A 195 22.01 8.41 -36.18
C GLU A 195 21.62 7.36 -35.12
N ARG A 196 20.63 6.54 -35.43
CA ARG A 196 20.25 5.42 -34.53
C ARG A 196 21.43 4.49 -34.25
N MET A 197 22.18 4.11 -35.30
CA MET A 197 23.36 3.24 -35.20
C MET A 197 24.49 3.90 -34.41
N ALA A 198 24.64 5.22 -34.50
CA ALA A 198 25.63 5.97 -33.72
C ALA A 198 25.27 5.97 -32.24
N ILE A 199 23.97 6.08 -31.88
CA ILE A 199 23.49 6.06 -30.50
C ILE A 199 23.57 4.65 -29.93
N SER A 200 23.03 3.65 -30.62
CA SER A 200 23.07 2.24 -30.22
C SER A 200 22.87 1.31 -31.40
N GLN A 201 23.62 0.21 -31.44
CA GLN A 201 23.44 -0.85 -32.42
C GLN A 201 22.20 -1.71 -32.15
N LEU A 202 21.70 -1.70 -30.91
CA LEU A 202 20.52 -2.43 -30.48
C LEU A 202 19.37 -1.45 -30.19
N SER A 203 18.14 -1.94 -30.30
CA SER A 203 16.99 -1.16 -29.90
C SER A 203 17.03 -0.85 -28.39
N PRO A 204 16.36 0.22 -27.91
CA PRO A 204 16.44 0.67 -26.52
C PRO A 204 16.24 -0.42 -25.47
N GLY A 205 15.30 -1.34 -25.69
CA GLY A 205 14.99 -2.43 -24.75
C GLY A 205 16.10 -3.48 -24.58
N PHE A 206 17.06 -3.53 -25.52
CA PHE A 206 18.18 -4.46 -25.48
C PHE A 206 19.54 -3.77 -25.36
N ALA A 207 19.57 -2.45 -25.41
CA ALA A 207 20.79 -1.66 -25.34
C ALA A 207 21.37 -1.71 -23.92
N LYS A 208 22.61 -2.17 -23.81
CA LYS A 208 23.40 -2.09 -22.56
C LYS A 208 24.23 -0.81 -22.47
N GLU A 209 24.43 -0.15 -23.60
CA GLU A 209 25.17 1.10 -23.75
C GLU A 209 24.52 1.97 -24.81
N ILE A 210 24.48 3.27 -24.55
CA ILE A 210 24.14 4.30 -25.53
C ILE A 210 25.25 5.34 -25.57
N GLN A 211 25.49 5.91 -26.75
CA GLN A 211 26.48 6.96 -27.00
C GLN A 211 25.75 8.18 -27.55
N LEU A 212 25.91 9.32 -26.89
CA LEU A 212 25.32 10.59 -27.29
C LEU A 212 26.41 11.61 -27.51
N ASP A 213 26.36 12.32 -28.64
CA ASP A 213 27.24 13.46 -28.86
C ASP A 213 26.91 14.60 -27.88
N HIS A 214 27.86 15.48 -27.65
CA HIS A 214 27.69 16.60 -26.69
C HIS A 214 26.54 17.54 -27.07
N TRP A 215 26.11 17.61 -28.33
CA TRP A 215 24.92 18.37 -28.75
C TRP A 215 23.61 17.61 -28.51
N HIS A 216 23.61 16.29 -28.29
CA HIS A 216 22.44 15.54 -27.84
C HIS A 216 22.19 15.69 -26.33
N ASN A 217 22.39 16.89 -25.83
CA ASN A 217 22.36 17.19 -24.39
C ASN A 217 20.96 17.28 -23.76
N ASN A 218 19.93 16.96 -24.55
CA ASN A 218 18.53 16.93 -24.11
C ASN A 218 17.95 15.58 -24.55
N PHE A 219 17.83 14.67 -23.61
CA PHE A 219 17.29 13.34 -23.89
C PHE A 219 16.44 12.83 -22.73
N SER A 220 15.58 11.87 -23.05
CA SER A 220 14.82 11.12 -22.06
C SER A 220 14.92 9.63 -22.31
N ILE A 221 14.87 8.87 -21.22
CA ILE A 221 14.82 7.41 -21.21
C ILE A 221 13.43 7.03 -20.71
N GLU A 222 12.63 6.43 -21.58
CA GLU A 222 11.32 5.91 -21.22
C GLU A 222 11.44 4.44 -20.80
N PHE A 223 10.64 4.02 -19.85
CA PHE A 223 10.72 2.69 -19.26
C PHE A 223 9.36 2.15 -18.84
N SER A 224 9.29 0.84 -18.68
CA SER A 224 8.11 0.16 -18.13
C SER A 224 8.53 -1.11 -17.38
N ALA A 225 7.73 -1.48 -16.38
CA ALA A 225 7.75 -2.84 -15.86
C ALA A 225 6.84 -3.71 -16.72
N LEU A 226 7.26 -4.95 -16.97
CA LEU A 226 6.44 -5.96 -17.66
C LEU A 226 5.46 -6.62 -16.69
N GLU A 227 4.88 -5.83 -15.79
CA GLU A 227 3.89 -6.22 -14.82
C GLU A 227 2.53 -5.71 -15.28
N TYR A 228 1.66 -6.66 -15.66
CA TYR A 228 0.39 -6.35 -16.30
C TYR A 228 -0.83 -6.55 -15.38
N ALA A 229 -0.62 -7.07 -14.17
CA ALA A 229 -1.74 -7.33 -13.26
C ALA A 229 -2.42 -6.02 -12.79
N ASN A 230 -1.63 -5.02 -12.41
CA ASN A 230 -2.12 -3.70 -11.97
C ASN A 230 -1.11 -2.61 -12.36
N PRO A 231 -0.95 -2.31 -13.67
CA PRO A 231 0.11 -1.44 -14.16
C PRO A 231 0.04 -0.01 -13.59
N ASP A 232 -1.17 0.51 -13.32
CA ASP A 232 -1.40 1.87 -12.81
C ASP A 232 -0.88 2.08 -11.37
N ARG A 233 -0.55 1.01 -10.65
CA ARG A 233 0.00 1.06 -9.30
C ARG A 233 1.49 0.80 -9.23
N ASN A 234 2.12 0.48 -10.34
CA ASN A 234 3.55 0.27 -10.38
C ASN A 234 4.29 1.56 -10.03
N GLN A 235 5.31 1.43 -9.21
CA GLN A 235 6.23 2.53 -8.90
C GLN A 235 7.58 2.25 -9.53
N TYR A 236 8.30 3.31 -9.83
CA TYR A 236 9.61 3.22 -10.46
C TYR A 236 10.60 4.04 -9.63
N ALA A 237 11.83 3.57 -9.58
CA ALA A 237 12.94 4.35 -9.08
C ALA A 237 14.07 4.26 -10.10
N TYR A 238 14.62 5.42 -10.45
CA TYR A 238 15.74 5.54 -11.37
C TYR A 238 16.82 6.46 -10.83
N GLN A 239 18.02 6.30 -11.33
CA GLN A 239 19.16 7.14 -11.00
C GLN A 239 20.17 7.11 -12.15
N LEU A 240 20.69 8.27 -12.54
CA LEU A 240 21.87 8.39 -13.38
C LEU A 240 23.09 8.61 -12.49
N VAL A 241 23.80 7.53 -12.17
CA VAL A 241 25.00 7.58 -11.32
C VAL A 241 26.08 8.45 -11.98
N GLY A 242 26.60 9.39 -11.23
CA GLY A 242 27.53 10.42 -11.70
C GLY A 242 26.86 11.76 -12.03
N PHE A 243 25.51 11.82 -12.00
CA PHE A 243 24.73 13.04 -12.20
C PHE A 243 23.70 13.26 -11.08
N ASP A 244 22.82 12.28 -10.82
CA ASP A 244 21.80 12.39 -9.77
C ASP A 244 22.42 12.21 -8.38
N SER A 245 21.93 12.98 -7.41
CA SER A 245 22.37 12.87 -6.01
C SER A 245 21.86 11.62 -5.30
N GLY A 246 20.88 10.91 -5.88
CA GLY A 246 20.26 9.70 -5.34
C GLY A 246 19.12 9.20 -6.21
N TRP A 247 18.42 8.17 -5.72
CA TRP A 247 17.27 7.59 -6.41
C TRP A 247 16.12 8.60 -6.54
N GLN A 248 15.60 8.70 -7.77
CA GLN A 248 14.41 9.48 -8.10
C GLN A 248 13.21 8.53 -8.17
N TYR A 249 12.12 8.83 -7.44
CA TYR A 249 10.93 7.99 -7.40
C TYR A 249 9.81 8.60 -8.25
N THR A 250 9.11 7.74 -9.00
CA THR A 250 7.99 8.15 -9.85
C THR A 250 6.94 7.03 -9.94
N GLY A 251 5.69 7.40 -10.26
CA GLY A 251 4.60 6.45 -10.47
C GLY A 251 4.34 6.18 -11.96
N ASP A 252 3.27 5.44 -12.23
CA ASP A 252 2.86 5.03 -13.57
C ASP A 252 2.63 6.20 -14.54
N SER A 253 2.09 7.30 -14.07
CA SER A 253 1.80 8.49 -14.91
C SER A 253 3.05 9.16 -15.49
N LYS A 254 4.25 8.86 -14.97
CA LYS A 254 5.52 9.47 -15.38
C LYS A 254 6.61 8.40 -15.51
N ARG A 255 6.51 7.59 -16.56
CA ARG A 255 7.45 6.49 -16.86
C ARG A 255 8.63 6.91 -17.72
N PHE A 256 9.27 8.02 -17.36
CA PHE A 256 10.48 8.51 -18.04
C PHE A 256 11.41 9.27 -17.11
N ALA A 257 12.70 9.20 -17.39
CA ALA A 257 13.76 10.01 -16.81
C ALA A 257 14.22 11.03 -17.85
N TYR A 258 14.23 12.31 -17.49
CA TYR A 258 14.65 13.38 -18.39
C TYR A 258 15.96 13.97 -17.93
N TYR A 259 16.89 14.13 -18.86
CA TYR A 259 18.22 14.68 -18.61
C TYR A 259 18.56 15.77 -19.61
N ASN A 260 19.21 16.80 -19.12
CA ASN A 260 19.74 17.86 -19.95
C ASN A 260 21.10 18.31 -19.43
N ASN A 261 21.88 18.89 -20.34
CA ASN A 261 23.13 19.58 -20.04
C ASN A 261 24.16 18.71 -19.28
N LEU A 262 24.27 17.41 -19.61
CA LEU A 262 25.29 16.53 -19.10
C LEU A 262 26.65 16.91 -19.68
N LYS A 263 27.68 16.87 -18.83
CA LYS A 263 29.09 17.01 -19.28
C LYS A 263 29.52 15.74 -20.00
N SER A 264 30.54 15.87 -20.90
CA SER A 264 31.20 14.70 -21.50
C SER A 264 31.72 13.76 -20.42
N GLY A 265 31.42 12.48 -20.56
CA GLY A 265 31.75 11.48 -19.55
C GLY A 265 30.92 10.20 -19.68
N THR A 266 31.15 9.31 -18.73
CA THR A 266 30.44 8.02 -18.66
C THR A 266 29.57 7.99 -17.40
N TYR A 267 28.32 7.65 -17.58
CA TYR A 267 27.29 7.55 -16.53
C TYR A 267 26.67 6.16 -16.55
N ILE A 268 26.04 5.76 -15.46
CA ILE A 268 25.29 4.50 -15.38
C ILE A 268 23.85 4.83 -15.03
N PHE A 269 22.95 4.61 -15.99
CA PHE A 269 21.52 4.66 -15.72
C PHE A 269 21.10 3.39 -14.99
N GLN A 270 20.45 3.54 -13.86
CA GLN A 270 19.90 2.46 -13.05
C GLN A 270 18.40 2.62 -12.94
N LEU A 271 17.66 1.52 -13.03
CA LEU A 271 16.21 1.50 -12.96
C LEU A 271 15.73 0.26 -12.23
N LYS A 272 14.79 0.43 -11.32
CA LYS A 272 14.02 -0.64 -10.68
C LYS A 272 12.55 -0.25 -10.61
N ALA A 273 11.66 -1.23 -10.48
CA ALA A 273 10.24 -0.98 -10.30
C ALA A 273 9.68 -1.80 -9.15
N SER A 274 8.55 -1.37 -8.61
CA SER A 274 7.74 -2.18 -7.72
C SER A 274 6.46 -2.64 -8.43
N ASN A 275 5.90 -3.76 -7.94
CA ASN A 275 4.55 -4.15 -8.32
C ASN A 275 3.51 -3.29 -7.58
N ALA A 276 2.23 -3.55 -7.86
CA ALA A 276 1.09 -2.89 -7.22
C ALA A 276 1.03 -3.04 -5.69
N ASN A 277 1.76 -4.01 -5.13
CA ASN A 277 1.85 -4.29 -3.69
C ASN A 277 3.03 -3.58 -3.02
N GLY A 278 3.78 -2.76 -3.77
CA GLY A 278 4.97 -2.07 -3.26
C GLY A 278 6.21 -2.97 -3.11
N ILE A 279 6.18 -4.20 -3.65
CA ILE A 279 7.34 -5.10 -3.65
C ILE A 279 8.24 -4.70 -4.81
N TRP A 280 9.47 -4.29 -4.49
CA TRP A 280 10.47 -3.86 -5.45
C TRP A 280 11.17 -5.04 -6.12
N SER A 281 11.56 -4.84 -7.39
CA SER A 281 12.38 -5.82 -8.12
C SER A 281 13.72 -6.07 -7.43
N GLU A 282 14.13 -7.33 -7.33
CA GLU A 282 15.45 -7.71 -6.80
C GLU A 282 16.56 -7.22 -7.73
N GLU A 283 16.34 -7.34 -9.03
CA GLU A 283 17.29 -6.91 -10.04
C GLU A 283 17.09 -5.43 -10.40
N THR A 284 18.21 -4.74 -10.59
CA THR A 284 18.26 -3.37 -11.11
C THR A 284 18.74 -3.41 -12.54
N LEU A 285 17.96 -2.89 -13.49
CA LEU A 285 18.41 -2.67 -14.85
C LEU A 285 19.53 -1.63 -14.83
N ARG A 286 20.61 -1.91 -15.58
CA ARG A 286 21.74 -1.00 -15.73
C ARG A 286 22.06 -0.78 -17.20
N MET A 287 22.18 0.46 -17.59
CA MET A 287 22.55 0.87 -18.94
C MET A 287 23.65 1.96 -18.87
N LYS A 288 24.73 1.76 -19.60
CA LYS A 288 25.81 2.74 -19.68
C LYS A 288 25.41 3.87 -20.64
N VAL A 289 25.59 5.11 -20.21
CA VAL A 289 25.35 6.32 -21.00
C VAL A 289 26.67 7.06 -21.17
N VAL A 290 27.13 7.18 -22.40
CA VAL A 290 28.38 7.85 -22.76
C VAL A 290 28.05 9.15 -23.47
N ILE A 291 28.48 10.28 -22.92
CA ILE A 291 28.41 11.59 -23.58
C ILE A 291 29.77 11.89 -24.16
N LEU A 292 29.83 11.93 -25.49
CA LEU A 292 31.04 12.21 -26.24
C LEU A 292 31.44 13.71 -26.11
N PRO A 293 32.72 14.03 -26.25
CA PRO A 293 33.23 15.41 -26.17
C PRO A 293 32.78 16.31 -27.35
#